data_bd9d0f25748ec519b8ae0644ba08278b
#
_entry.id   bd9d0f25748ec519b8ae0644ba08278b
#
_cell.length_a   1.000
_cell.length_b   1.000
_cell.length_c   1.000
_cell.angle_alpha   90.00
_cell.angle_beta   90.00
_cell.angle_gamma   90.00
#
_symmetry.space_group_name_H-M   'P 1'
#
loop_
_entity.id
_entity.type
_entity.pdbx_description
1 polymer ?
#
loop_
_entity_poly.entity_id
_entity_poly.type
_entity_poly.pdbx_seq_one_letter_code
_entity_poly.pdbx_strand_id
1 'polypeptide(L)'
;MVKYRWFVNKGVVKTFSSHLEKARRAYTRKLAASLAHAVARLREMPQVERVSVFGSYARGRRDLFTDLDILVVMRTEEPFPARTARIYQVLALPVDCDILCYTPEEMDSLRRKGFFKRIAREEIILYEKNRA
;
A
#
# COMPACT_ATOMS: atom_id res chain seq x y z
N MET A 1 33.66 -20.00 8.90
CA MET A 1 32.65 -18.98 9.16
C MET A 1 33.07 -17.98 10.19
N VAL A 2 33.66 -18.44 11.28
CA VAL A 2 34.19 -17.60 12.33
C VAL A 2 35.31 -16.66 11.81
N LYS A 3 36.05 -17.06 10.78
CA LYS A 3 37.14 -16.31 10.17
C LYS A 3 36.70 -14.89 9.71
N TYR A 4 35.49 -14.74 9.23
CA TYR A 4 35.01 -13.46 8.69
C TYR A 4 34.79 -12.40 9.76
N ARG A 5 34.59 -12.80 11.01
CA ARG A 5 34.41 -11.86 12.13
C ARG A 5 35.65 -11.03 12.40
N TRP A 6 36.84 -11.59 12.11
CA TRP A 6 38.11 -10.93 12.39
C TRP A 6 38.41 -9.81 11.41
N PHE A 7 37.78 -9.83 10.22
CA PHE A 7 38.01 -8.84 9.19
C PHE A 7 36.97 -7.74 9.17
N VAL A 8 35.91 -7.85 10.00
CA VAL A 8 34.85 -6.85 10.04
C VAL A 8 35.24 -5.74 11.00
N ASN A 9 35.66 -4.61 10.44
CA ASN A 9 35.94 -3.41 11.20
C ASN A 9 34.64 -2.85 11.80
N LYS A 10 34.64 -2.56 13.11
CA LYS A 10 33.49 -1.99 13.79
C LYS A 10 33.01 -0.68 13.14
N GLY A 11 33.92 0.12 12.61
CA GLY A 11 33.54 1.34 11.90
C GLY A 11 32.82 1.06 10.60
N VAL A 12 33.24 0.02 9.86
CA VAL A 12 32.57 -0.40 8.63
C VAL A 12 31.16 -0.90 8.93
N VAL A 13 30.98 -1.69 9.99
CA VAL A 13 29.66 -2.19 10.41
C VAL A 13 28.73 -1.04 10.79
N LYS A 14 29.23 -0.05 11.55
CA LYS A 14 28.45 1.12 11.91
C LYS A 14 28.01 1.93 10.68
N THR A 15 28.92 2.11 9.71
CA THR A 15 28.62 2.83 8.47
C THR A 15 27.55 2.11 7.66
N PHE A 16 27.67 0.78 7.55
CA PHE A 16 26.68 -0.04 6.84
C PHE A 16 25.32 0.06 7.49
N SER A 17 25.23 -0.10 8.82
CA SER A 17 23.98 0.03 9.58
C SER A 17 23.37 1.41 9.45
N SER A 18 24.20 2.46 9.44
CA SER A 18 23.76 3.84 9.25
C SER A 18 23.16 4.06 7.86
N HIS A 19 23.76 3.48 6.84
CA HIS A 19 23.24 3.54 5.46
C HIS A 19 21.91 2.81 5.34
N LEU A 20 21.77 1.64 5.96
CA LEU A 20 20.50 0.89 5.97
C LEU A 20 19.39 1.66 6.68
N GLU A 21 19.69 2.26 7.83
CA GLU A 21 18.74 3.09 8.57
C GLU A 21 18.27 4.28 7.74
N LYS A 22 19.20 4.93 7.05
CA LYS A 22 18.90 6.07 6.19
C LYS A 22 18.02 5.64 5.02
N ALA A 23 18.37 4.51 4.39
CA ALA A 23 17.57 3.94 3.29
C ALA A 23 16.17 3.58 3.75
N ARG A 24 16.04 2.97 4.93
CA ARG A 24 14.74 2.60 5.50
C ARG A 24 13.89 3.83 5.77
N ARG A 25 14.46 4.87 6.37
CA ARG A 25 13.74 6.13 6.63
C ARG A 25 13.28 6.80 5.33
N ALA A 26 14.15 6.82 4.33
CA ALA A 26 13.82 7.38 3.01
C ALA A 26 12.67 6.60 2.37
N TYR A 27 12.72 5.26 2.44
CA TYR A 27 11.68 4.42 1.88
C TYR A 27 10.34 4.59 2.62
N THR A 28 10.38 4.69 3.95
CA THR A 28 9.19 4.94 4.77
C THR A 28 8.50 6.24 4.38
N ARG A 29 9.30 7.30 4.17
CA ARG A 29 8.74 8.58 3.67
C ARG A 29 8.15 8.45 2.28
N LYS A 30 8.78 7.66 1.42
CA LYS A 30 8.29 7.41 0.06
C LYS A 30 6.98 6.65 0.06
N LEU A 31 6.83 5.66 0.95
CA LEU A 31 5.57 4.93 1.13
C LEU A 31 4.44 5.88 1.56
N ALA A 32 4.70 6.69 2.57
CA ALA A 32 3.70 7.64 3.06
C ALA A 32 3.29 8.67 2.01
N ALA A 33 4.27 9.22 1.29
CA ALA A 33 4.01 10.18 0.22
C ALA A 33 3.24 9.54 -0.95
N SER A 34 3.58 8.31 -1.29
CA SER A 34 2.89 7.55 -2.35
C SER A 34 1.44 7.30 -1.97
N LEU A 35 1.19 6.90 -0.72
CA LEU A 35 -0.17 6.65 -0.25
C LEU A 35 -0.99 7.94 -0.24
N ALA A 36 -0.42 9.05 0.22
CA ALA A 36 -1.08 10.35 0.21
C ALA A 36 -1.41 10.79 -1.22
N HIS A 37 -0.49 10.59 -2.15
CA HIS A 37 -0.70 10.90 -3.57
C HIS A 37 -1.84 10.04 -4.15
N ALA A 38 -1.85 8.75 -3.84
CA ALA A 38 -2.89 7.84 -4.31
C ALA A 38 -4.28 8.30 -3.84
N VAL A 39 -4.40 8.62 -2.56
CA VAL A 39 -5.68 9.10 -1.99
C VAL A 39 -6.10 10.41 -2.65
N ALA A 40 -5.18 11.36 -2.82
CA ALA A 40 -5.49 12.65 -3.45
C ALA A 40 -5.98 12.48 -4.88
N ARG A 41 -5.36 11.61 -5.65
CA ARG A 41 -5.77 11.34 -7.03
C ARG A 41 -7.11 10.61 -7.10
N LEU A 42 -7.28 9.59 -6.29
CA LEU A 42 -8.50 8.76 -6.31
C LEU A 42 -9.73 9.55 -5.86
N ARG A 43 -9.59 10.41 -4.85
CA ARG A 43 -10.73 11.20 -4.38
C ARG A 43 -11.23 12.22 -5.40
N GLU A 44 -10.41 12.57 -6.39
CA GLU A 44 -10.83 13.45 -7.48
C GLU A 44 -11.70 12.73 -8.52
N MET A 45 -11.72 11.41 -8.52
CA MET A 45 -12.52 10.61 -9.44
C MET A 45 -13.94 10.45 -8.89
N PRO A 46 -14.97 10.97 -9.60
CA PRO A 46 -16.35 10.93 -9.07
C PRO A 46 -16.89 9.52 -8.80
N GLN A 47 -16.40 8.53 -9.53
CA GLN A 47 -16.82 7.13 -9.39
C GLN A 47 -16.20 6.43 -8.18
N VAL A 48 -15.16 6.98 -7.57
CA VAL A 48 -14.52 6.39 -6.41
C VAL A 48 -15.33 6.70 -5.15
N GLU A 49 -15.70 5.66 -4.42
CA GLU A 49 -16.50 5.78 -3.20
C GLU A 49 -15.71 5.59 -1.93
N ARG A 50 -14.67 4.76 -1.96
CA ARG A 50 -13.86 4.49 -0.78
C ARG A 50 -12.45 4.11 -1.19
N VAL A 51 -11.49 4.56 -0.41
CA VAL A 51 -10.08 4.16 -0.54
C VAL A 51 -9.58 3.76 0.85
N SER A 52 -9.00 2.58 0.94
CA SER A 52 -8.39 2.11 2.19
C SER A 52 -7.06 1.44 1.91
N VAL A 53 -6.22 1.37 2.94
CA VAL A 53 -4.98 0.60 2.92
C VAL A 53 -5.15 -0.58 3.86
N PHE A 54 -4.64 -1.73 3.45
CA PHE A 54 -4.66 -2.95 4.25
C PHE A 54 -3.28 -3.60 4.22
N GLY A 55 -3.15 -4.81 4.73
CA GLY A 55 -1.90 -5.55 4.68
C GLY A 55 -0.82 -5.02 5.61
N SER A 56 0.44 -5.26 5.26
CA SER A 56 1.56 -5.01 6.15
C SER A 56 1.72 -3.54 6.55
N TYR A 57 1.51 -2.61 5.61
CA TYR A 57 1.58 -1.19 5.92
C TYR A 57 0.51 -0.79 6.96
N ALA A 58 -0.72 -1.25 6.77
CA ALA A 58 -1.82 -0.98 7.69
C ALA A 58 -1.55 -1.55 9.08
N ARG A 59 -0.85 -2.69 9.16
CA ARG A 59 -0.46 -3.30 10.43
C ARG A 59 0.74 -2.62 11.10
N GLY A 60 1.32 -1.61 10.47
CA GLY A 60 2.41 -0.83 11.05
C GLY A 60 3.82 -1.20 10.58
N ARG A 61 3.95 -2.13 9.62
CA ARG A 61 5.26 -2.50 9.10
C ARG A 61 5.89 -1.36 8.30
N ARG A 62 7.15 -1.04 8.61
CA ARG A 62 7.89 0.07 7.98
C ARG A 62 9.33 -0.32 7.72
N ASP A 63 9.55 -1.26 6.79
CA ASP A 63 10.88 -1.68 6.38
C ASP A 63 10.98 -1.66 4.84
N LEU A 64 12.15 -2.06 4.32
CA LEU A 64 12.42 -2.03 2.88
C LEU A 64 11.59 -3.05 2.09
N PHE A 65 10.92 -3.98 2.76
CA PHE A 65 10.07 -4.99 2.13
C PHE A 65 8.57 -4.68 2.28
N THR A 66 8.25 -3.54 2.88
CA THR A 66 6.85 -3.12 3.04
C THR A 66 6.28 -2.65 1.71
N ASP A 67 5.14 -3.19 1.31
CA ASP A 67 4.39 -2.79 0.12
C ASP A 67 3.14 -2.04 0.54
N LEU A 68 2.54 -1.32 -0.40
CA LEU A 68 1.23 -0.71 -0.21
C LEU A 68 0.16 -1.62 -0.80
N ASP A 69 -0.79 -2.04 0.03
CA ASP A 69 -1.97 -2.78 -0.40
C ASP A 69 -3.16 -1.83 -0.32
N ILE A 70 -3.71 -1.47 -1.46
CA ILE A 70 -4.74 -0.44 -1.57
C ILE A 70 -6.03 -1.07 -2.09
N LEU A 71 -7.12 -0.83 -1.36
CA LEU A 71 -8.45 -1.23 -1.78
C LEU A 71 -9.20 0.00 -2.26
N VAL A 72 -9.71 -0.07 -3.49
CA VAL A 72 -10.52 0.99 -4.09
C VAL A 72 -11.91 0.42 -4.34
N VAL A 73 -12.93 1.06 -3.77
CA VAL A 73 -14.32 0.76 -4.08
C VAL A 73 -14.82 1.84 -5.02
N MET A 74 -15.25 1.45 -6.20
CA MET A 74 -15.64 2.42 -7.22
C MET A 74 -16.81 1.90 -8.06
N ARG A 75 -17.65 2.83 -8.51
CA ARG A 75 -18.74 2.51 -9.43
C ARG A 75 -18.22 2.54 -10.86
N THR A 76 -18.31 1.42 -11.54
CA THR A 76 -17.82 1.30 -12.91
C THR A 76 -18.45 0.09 -13.59
N GLU A 77 -18.61 0.16 -14.89
CA GLU A 77 -19.04 -0.98 -15.72
C GLU A 77 -17.85 -1.65 -16.40
N GLU A 78 -16.65 -1.08 -16.24
CA GLU A 78 -15.45 -1.69 -16.80
C GLU A 78 -15.18 -3.05 -16.13
N PRO A 79 -14.77 -4.07 -16.90
CA PRO A 79 -14.38 -5.35 -16.29
C PRO A 79 -13.15 -5.17 -15.38
N PHE A 80 -13.02 -6.08 -14.44
CA PHE A 80 -11.98 -6.02 -13.41
C PHE A 80 -10.57 -5.75 -13.95
N PRO A 81 -10.10 -6.46 -14.99
CA PRO A 81 -8.75 -6.20 -15.51
C PRO A 81 -8.56 -4.78 -16.06
N ALA A 82 -9.56 -4.27 -16.77
CA ALA A 82 -9.47 -2.95 -17.40
C ALA A 82 -9.46 -1.83 -16.37
N ARG A 83 -10.36 -1.90 -15.37
CA ARG A 83 -10.41 -0.88 -14.31
C ARG A 83 -9.13 -0.88 -13.47
N THR A 84 -8.63 -2.07 -13.16
CA THR A 84 -7.41 -2.23 -12.38
C THR A 84 -6.21 -1.63 -13.10
N ALA A 85 -6.04 -1.98 -14.38
CA ALA A 85 -4.96 -1.43 -15.20
C ALA A 85 -5.03 0.10 -15.26
N ARG A 86 -6.23 0.65 -15.41
CA ARG A 86 -6.42 2.10 -15.48
C ARG A 86 -6.00 2.77 -14.16
N ILE A 87 -6.35 2.20 -13.03
CA ILE A 87 -5.96 2.77 -11.73
C ILE A 87 -4.44 2.71 -11.53
N TYR A 88 -3.80 1.59 -11.87
CA TYR A 88 -2.33 1.51 -11.82
C TYR A 88 -1.67 2.60 -12.66
N GLN A 89 -2.18 2.85 -13.86
CA GLN A 89 -1.64 3.87 -14.76
C GLN A 89 -1.86 5.28 -14.22
N VAL A 90 -3.05 5.56 -13.70
CA VAL A 90 -3.38 6.89 -13.16
C VAL A 90 -2.52 7.20 -11.94
N LEU A 91 -2.32 6.24 -11.06
CA LEU A 91 -1.55 6.46 -9.84
C LEU A 91 -0.05 6.48 -10.08
N ALA A 92 0.46 5.58 -10.92
CA ALA A 92 1.88 5.48 -11.27
C ALA A 92 2.80 5.61 -10.06
N LEU A 93 2.52 4.81 -9.01
CA LEU A 93 3.25 4.93 -7.74
C LEU A 93 4.69 4.43 -7.87
N PRO A 94 5.65 5.12 -7.25
CA PRO A 94 7.07 4.73 -7.32
C PRO A 94 7.47 3.70 -6.25
N VAL A 95 6.50 2.96 -5.72
CA VAL A 95 6.71 1.90 -4.73
C VAL A 95 5.94 0.66 -5.19
N ASP A 96 6.34 -0.49 -4.67
CA ASP A 96 5.60 -1.72 -4.92
C ASP A 96 4.23 -1.63 -4.26
N CYS A 97 3.20 -1.92 -5.03
CA CYS A 97 1.83 -1.84 -4.54
C CYS A 97 0.94 -2.89 -5.20
N ASP A 98 -0.04 -3.35 -4.45
CA ASP A 98 -1.14 -4.17 -4.94
C ASP A 98 -2.41 -3.36 -4.82
N ILE A 99 -3.10 -3.16 -5.94
CA ILE A 99 -4.33 -2.37 -5.98
C ILE A 99 -5.48 -3.29 -6.34
N LEU A 100 -6.47 -3.35 -5.46
CA LEU A 100 -7.70 -4.09 -5.69
C LEU A 100 -8.83 -3.09 -5.92
N CYS A 101 -9.49 -3.20 -7.07
CA CYS A 101 -10.61 -2.33 -7.45
C CYS A 101 -11.89 -3.16 -7.56
N TYR A 102 -12.83 -2.90 -6.67
CA TYR A 102 -14.13 -3.59 -6.68
C TYR A 102 -15.26 -2.59 -6.71
N THR A 103 -16.39 -2.99 -7.30
CA THR A 103 -17.64 -2.22 -7.19
C THR A 103 -18.27 -2.48 -5.83
N PRO A 104 -19.20 -1.59 -5.37
CA PRO A 104 -19.92 -1.85 -4.13
C PRO A 104 -20.66 -3.20 -4.14
N GLU A 105 -21.22 -3.58 -5.28
CA GLU A 105 -21.96 -4.84 -5.43
C GLU A 105 -21.02 -6.04 -5.31
N GLU A 106 -19.83 -5.94 -5.94
CA GLU A 106 -18.80 -6.98 -5.80
C GLU A 106 -18.34 -7.12 -4.36
N MET A 107 -18.15 -6.00 -3.67
CA MET A 107 -17.74 -6.00 -2.26
C MET A 107 -18.78 -6.70 -1.40
N ASP A 108 -20.08 -6.48 -1.64
CA ASP A 108 -21.13 -7.15 -0.92
C ASP A 108 -21.06 -8.67 -1.09
N SER A 109 -20.77 -9.14 -2.30
CA SER A 109 -20.61 -10.56 -2.59
C SER A 109 -19.36 -11.16 -1.94
N LEU A 110 -18.30 -10.36 -1.78
CA LEU A 110 -17.01 -10.83 -1.29
C LEU A 110 -16.88 -10.78 0.24
N ARG A 111 -17.73 -10.05 0.94
CA ARG A 111 -17.65 -9.85 2.40
C ARG A 111 -17.54 -11.12 3.22
N ARG A 112 -18.11 -12.21 2.74
CA ARG A 112 -18.16 -13.50 3.47
C ARG A 112 -16.91 -14.33 3.29
N LYS A 113 -16.04 -13.98 2.33
CA LYS A 113 -14.80 -14.73 2.06
C LYS A 113 -13.74 -14.37 3.09
N GLY A 114 -12.96 -15.35 3.53
CA GLY A 114 -11.99 -15.19 4.61
C GLY A 114 -10.99 -14.07 4.38
N PHE A 115 -10.48 -13.95 3.15
CA PHE A 115 -9.54 -12.89 2.78
C PHE A 115 -10.14 -11.50 2.98
N PHE A 116 -11.39 -11.29 2.54
CA PHE A 116 -12.07 -10.01 2.67
C PHE A 116 -12.51 -9.70 4.09
N LYS A 117 -12.82 -10.71 4.88
CA LYS A 117 -13.05 -10.54 6.32
C LYS A 117 -11.80 -10.03 7.01
N ARG A 118 -10.63 -10.53 6.62
CA ARG A 118 -9.36 -10.07 7.17
C ARG A 118 -9.07 -8.63 6.77
N ILE A 119 -9.28 -8.29 5.50
CA ILE A 119 -9.14 -6.91 5.02
C ILE A 119 -10.02 -5.97 5.85
N ALA A 120 -11.30 -6.33 6.04
CA ALA A 120 -12.24 -5.50 6.78
C ALA A 120 -11.79 -5.24 8.23
N ARG A 121 -11.10 -6.20 8.85
CA ARG A 121 -10.60 -6.05 10.21
C ARG A 121 -9.35 -5.19 10.32
N GLU A 122 -8.49 -5.21 9.30
CA GLU A 122 -7.20 -4.52 9.36
C GLU A 122 -7.13 -3.25 8.54
N GLU A 123 -8.09 -3.01 7.64
CA GLU A 123 -8.02 -1.84 6.76
C GLU A 123 -8.12 -0.53 7.52
N ILE A 124 -7.40 0.45 7.02
CA ILE A 124 -7.51 1.85 7.45
C ILE A 124 -8.17 2.60 6.32
N ILE A 125 -9.38 3.11 6.56
CA ILE A 125 -10.13 3.88 5.56
C ILE A 125 -9.53 5.28 5.50
N LEU A 126 -9.06 5.67 4.32
CA LEU A 126 -8.41 6.96 4.09
C LEU A 126 -9.31 7.97 3.40
N TYR A 127 -10.30 7.50 2.67
CA TYR A 127 -11.29 8.33 2.00
C TYR A 127 -12.61 7.56 1.88
N GLU A 128 -13.69 8.24 2.17
CA GLU A 128 -15.02 7.70 2.00
C GLU A 128 -15.96 8.82 1.54
N LYS A 129 -16.55 8.63 0.37
CA LYS A 129 -17.41 9.63 -0.25
C LYS A 129 -18.71 9.77 0.53
N ASN A 130 -19.18 11.02 0.67
CA ASN A 130 -20.46 11.33 1.32
C ASN A 130 -20.57 10.88 2.77
N ARG A 131 -19.43 10.70 3.43
CA ARG A 131 -19.43 10.47 4.86
C ARG A 131 -19.63 11.80 5.58
N ALA A 132 -20.75 11.92 6.23
CA ALA A 132 -21.06 13.09 7.02
C ALA A 132 -20.36 13.04 8.39
#